data_357cdb4ee4d7f50887f4d9e6c2d11a96
#
_entry.id   357cdb4ee4d7f50887f4d9e6c2d11a96
#
_cell.length_a   1.000
_cell.length_b   1.000
_cell.length_c   1.000
_cell.angle_alpha   90.00
_cell.angle_beta   90.00
_cell.angle_gamma   90.00
#
_symmetry.space_group_name_H-M   'P 1'
#
loop_
_entity.id
_entity.type
_entity.pdbx_description
1 polymer ?
#
loop_
_entity_poly.entity_id
_entity_poly.type
_entity_poly.pdbx_seq_one_letter_code
_entity_poly.pdbx_strand_id
1 'polypeptide(L)'
;MRPANDGEGMEDNELHQWLIESFGPIQGELAWKQFSSLPDSIRDQIMSQGVEGLPKPSEVRSLAEALTAGGLNSMGDVHRTMEEGPINVKLAQSIALNKTRDAGSQTMVSAEDGAAARRALSEANLWLDSVIEFDPVKGQPDVLTRSEWVEKTLPSWASFAAPVAESMNDALASVISERLGGALGGEISGMFAGPVPIPIPDDLKDPSTLMKLLGNTSFAMQLGGAAGNLSTEVHGSFDQGIALLKNPAGALIPENITAYAKELEIDRGEVMSFLALHEVAHARLFAAVQWLMPRFEALIGKYARGISIDLDAMEEQLREAEMMNPESIAGAVNLAKVGLSDTPEQQEALAGLERLLALVDGWVDCVVWRAGMAHIPHIEQLREMMRRERAVGGPAELTFESLLGLKLRPKRLREAADVWESITFTEGSEGRDGKWGHPDLLPSLGDKPAAGTTDDGSDATVSPAGAADTKIDWDAELSKLLDEDGSDGDGSDAGDSTPSDGEDK
;
A
#
# COMPACT_ATOMS: atom_id res chain seq x y z
N MET A 1 -39.40 45.66 -9.20
CA MET A 1 -39.38 44.19 -9.32
C MET A 1 -37.99 43.82 -9.83
N ARG A 2 -37.08 43.46 -8.92
CA ARG A 2 -35.75 42.90 -9.26
C ARG A 2 -35.87 41.37 -9.15
N PRO A 3 -35.31 40.62 -10.04
CA PRO A 3 -35.30 39.15 -9.87
C PRO A 3 -34.36 38.77 -8.71
N ALA A 4 -34.83 37.87 -7.89
CA ALA A 4 -34.07 37.22 -6.86
C ALA A 4 -32.92 36.46 -7.53
N ASN A 5 -31.74 36.63 -6.99
CA ASN A 5 -30.56 35.89 -7.35
C ASN A 5 -30.55 34.67 -6.40
N ASP A 6 -30.97 33.53 -6.92
CA ASP A 6 -30.88 32.25 -6.22
C ASP A 6 -29.43 31.79 -6.24
N GLY A 7 -28.63 32.32 -5.33
CA GLY A 7 -27.37 31.74 -4.95
C GLY A 7 -27.63 30.72 -3.83
N GLU A 8 -27.48 29.43 -4.11
CA GLU A 8 -27.56 28.33 -3.16
C GLU A 8 -26.42 28.43 -2.14
N GLY A 9 -26.57 29.33 -1.17
CA GLY A 9 -25.77 29.34 0.04
C GLY A 9 -26.35 28.37 1.06
N MET A 10 -25.50 27.74 1.85
CA MET A 10 -25.91 26.90 2.98
C MET A 10 -26.82 27.69 3.93
N GLU A 11 -27.98 27.16 4.32
CA GLU A 11 -28.81 27.78 5.34
C GLU A 11 -28.21 27.54 6.75
N ASP A 12 -28.27 28.53 7.63
CA ASP A 12 -27.77 28.43 9.03
C ASP A 12 -28.27 27.15 9.74
N ASN A 13 -29.46 26.70 9.41
CA ASN A 13 -30.09 25.52 10.00
C ASN A 13 -29.46 24.20 9.50
N GLU A 14 -28.99 24.16 8.27
CA GLU A 14 -28.34 22.98 7.68
C GLU A 14 -26.95 22.77 8.28
N LEU A 15 -26.17 23.83 8.41
CA LEU A 15 -24.85 23.76 9.08
C LEU A 15 -24.99 23.39 10.56
N HIS A 16 -25.97 23.96 11.26
CA HIS A 16 -26.23 23.61 12.65
C HIS A 16 -26.60 22.12 12.82
N GLN A 17 -27.46 21.62 11.95
CA GLN A 17 -27.83 20.20 11.95
C GLN A 17 -26.64 19.31 11.62
N TRP A 18 -25.84 19.67 10.63
CA TRP A 18 -24.60 18.97 10.27
C TRP A 18 -23.61 18.90 11.43
N LEU A 19 -23.42 20.01 12.18
CA LEU A 19 -22.57 20.06 13.38
C LEU A 19 -23.09 19.13 14.47
N ILE A 20 -24.40 19.09 14.71
CA ILE A 20 -25.01 18.18 15.71
C ILE A 20 -24.86 16.73 15.27
N GLU A 21 -25.09 16.41 14.00
CA GLU A 21 -24.95 15.08 13.46
C GLU A 21 -23.48 14.60 13.45
N SER A 22 -22.54 15.51 13.21
CA SER A 22 -21.11 15.21 13.16
C SER A 22 -20.47 15.04 14.53
N PHE A 23 -20.75 15.95 15.48
CA PHE A 23 -20.07 16.03 16.79
C PHE A 23 -20.96 15.65 17.98
N GLY A 24 -22.22 15.31 17.71
CA GLY A 24 -23.22 15.04 18.76
C GLY A 24 -23.82 16.33 19.38
N PRO A 25 -24.90 16.17 20.18
CA PRO A 25 -25.74 17.32 20.61
C PRO A 25 -24.98 18.34 21.47
N ILE A 26 -24.08 17.91 22.35
CA ILE A 26 -23.38 18.84 23.25
C ILE A 26 -22.25 19.59 22.54
N GLN A 27 -21.40 18.87 21.80
CA GLN A 27 -20.26 19.47 21.11
C GLN A 27 -20.70 20.23 19.86
N GLY A 28 -21.71 19.72 19.13
CA GLY A 28 -22.32 20.41 18.00
C GLY A 28 -22.94 21.76 18.38
N GLU A 29 -23.63 21.83 19.51
CA GLU A 29 -24.17 23.10 20.05
C GLU A 29 -23.06 24.07 20.47
N LEU A 30 -21.95 23.56 21.03
CA LEU A 30 -20.82 24.39 21.38
C LEU A 30 -20.14 24.97 20.13
N ALA A 31 -19.94 24.13 19.13
CA ALA A 31 -19.39 24.52 17.84
C ALA A 31 -20.28 25.55 17.13
N TRP A 32 -21.60 25.36 17.16
CA TRP A 32 -22.57 26.30 16.64
C TRP A 32 -22.51 27.68 17.32
N LYS A 33 -22.39 27.69 18.66
CA LYS A 33 -22.22 28.96 19.41
C LYS A 33 -20.94 29.68 19.04
N GLN A 34 -19.85 28.96 18.84
CA GLN A 34 -18.59 29.54 18.40
C GLN A 34 -18.71 30.10 16.97
N PHE A 35 -19.28 29.33 16.03
CA PHE A 35 -19.57 29.80 14.69
C PHE A 35 -20.42 31.07 14.68
N SER A 36 -21.50 31.07 15.46
CA SER A 36 -22.42 32.23 15.56
C SER A 36 -21.76 33.48 16.19
N SER A 37 -20.63 33.33 16.87
CA SER A 37 -19.86 34.45 17.45
C SER A 37 -18.84 35.04 16.48
N LEU A 38 -18.64 34.47 15.28
CA LEU A 38 -17.73 34.97 14.26
C LEU A 38 -18.27 36.26 13.61
N PRO A 39 -17.39 37.13 13.07
CA PRO A 39 -17.78 38.26 12.24
C PRO A 39 -18.58 37.82 11.01
N ASP A 40 -19.57 38.62 10.61
CA ASP A 40 -20.48 38.30 9.51
C ASP A 40 -19.72 37.97 8.20
N SER A 41 -18.64 38.69 7.90
CA SER A 41 -17.82 38.46 6.71
C SER A 41 -17.19 37.06 6.65
N ILE A 42 -16.83 36.47 7.81
CA ILE A 42 -16.25 35.13 7.90
C ILE A 42 -17.36 34.08 7.83
N ARG A 43 -18.50 34.33 8.48
CA ARG A 43 -19.65 33.44 8.38
C ARG A 43 -20.16 33.32 6.96
N ASP A 44 -20.33 34.46 6.26
CA ASP A 44 -20.78 34.49 4.86
C ASP A 44 -19.82 33.75 3.94
N GLN A 45 -18.50 33.83 4.19
CA GLN A 45 -17.50 33.09 3.41
C GLN A 45 -17.61 31.57 3.61
N ILE A 46 -17.84 31.13 4.84
CA ILE A 46 -18.03 29.71 5.19
C ILE A 46 -19.35 29.19 4.56
N MET A 47 -20.42 29.97 4.71
CA MET A 47 -21.74 29.62 4.17
C MET A 47 -21.78 29.58 2.64
N SER A 48 -20.91 30.33 1.99
CA SER A 48 -20.81 30.35 0.50
C SER A 48 -20.26 29.05 -0.10
N GLN A 49 -19.62 28.20 0.67
CA GLN A 49 -19.05 26.93 0.20
C GLN A 49 -20.08 25.78 0.07
N GLY A 50 -21.29 25.94 0.64
CA GLY A 50 -22.38 24.97 0.53
C GLY A 50 -22.17 23.67 1.35
N VAL A 51 -23.27 22.94 1.62
CA VAL A 51 -23.24 21.64 2.35
C VAL A 51 -22.60 20.55 1.51
N GLU A 52 -22.64 20.65 0.18
CA GLU A 52 -22.10 19.64 -0.75
C GLU A 52 -20.57 19.49 -0.66
N GLY A 53 -19.86 20.53 -0.18
CA GLY A 53 -18.41 20.49 0.07
C GLY A 53 -18.02 19.93 1.46
N LEU A 54 -18.97 19.63 2.36
CA LEU A 54 -18.68 19.11 3.67
C LEU A 54 -18.60 17.58 3.67
N PRO A 55 -17.64 16.97 4.43
CA PRO A 55 -17.59 15.51 4.60
C PRO A 55 -18.91 15.01 5.25
N LYS A 56 -19.27 13.77 4.99
CA LYS A 56 -20.47 13.18 5.59
C LYS A 56 -20.39 13.18 7.11
N PRO A 57 -21.47 13.48 7.85
CA PRO A 57 -21.46 13.48 9.32
C PRO A 57 -20.95 12.17 9.95
N SER A 58 -21.21 11.03 9.29
CA SER A 58 -20.68 9.72 9.72
C SER A 58 -19.15 9.64 9.64
N GLU A 59 -18.55 10.20 8.59
CA GLU A 59 -17.10 10.21 8.39
C GLU A 59 -16.42 11.12 9.42
N VAL A 60 -17.00 12.31 9.67
CA VAL A 60 -16.51 13.23 10.70
C VAL A 60 -16.60 12.60 12.08
N ARG A 61 -17.70 11.90 12.39
CA ARG A 61 -17.87 11.20 13.66
C ARG A 61 -16.84 10.08 13.83
N SER A 62 -16.65 9.25 12.81
CA SER A 62 -15.64 8.19 12.83
C SER A 62 -14.23 8.74 13.02
N LEU A 63 -13.92 9.87 12.39
CA LEU A 63 -12.63 10.56 12.59
C LEU A 63 -12.50 11.14 14.00
N ALA A 64 -13.54 11.77 14.53
CA ALA A 64 -13.55 12.31 15.90
C ALA A 64 -13.40 11.19 16.95
N GLU A 65 -14.08 10.06 16.76
CA GLU A 65 -13.93 8.87 17.59
C GLU A 65 -12.52 8.29 17.51
N ALA A 66 -11.95 8.23 16.29
CA ALA A 66 -10.58 7.76 16.06
C ALA A 66 -9.54 8.68 16.72
N LEU A 67 -9.71 10.01 16.63
CA LEU A 67 -8.86 11.00 17.31
C LEU A 67 -8.93 10.84 18.83
N THR A 68 -10.13 10.66 19.36
CA THR A 68 -10.36 10.40 20.79
C THR A 68 -9.67 9.10 21.22
N ALA A 69 -9.87 8.02 20.47
CA ALA A 69 -9.23 6.72 20.71
C ALA A 69 -7.69 6.80 20.52
N GLY A 70 -7.22 7.66 19.62
CA GLY A 70 -5.81 7.96 19.40
C GLY A 70 -5.13 8.73 20.53
N GLY A 71 -5.87 9.05 21.62
CA GLY A 71 -5.32 9.73 22.79
C GLY A 71 -5.14 11.24 22.60
N LEU A 72 -5.85 11.87 21.66
CA LEU A 72 -5.79 13.31 21.41
C LEU A 72 -6.87 14.09 22.20
N ASN A 73 -7.15 13.67 23.44
CA ASN A 73 -8.20 14.23 24.30
C ASN A 73 -7.77 15.46 25.08
N SER A 74 -6.47 15.60 25.33
CA SER A 74 -5.90 16.70 26.11
C SER A 74 -4.55 17.10 25.57
N MET A 75 -4.10 18.32 25.89
CA MET A 75 -2.74 18.79 25.50
C MET A 75 -1.62 17.90 26.06
N GLY A 76 -1.79 17.38 27.26
CA GLY A 76 -0.83 16.43 27.84
C GLY A 76 -0.77 15.11 27.07
N ASP A 77 -1.89 14.68 26.49
CA ASP A 77 -1.93 13.49 25.64
C ASP A 77 -1.29 13.75 24.29
N VAL A 78 -1.51 14.94 23.71
CA VAL A 78 -0.88 15.37 22.45
C VAL A 78 0.64 15.40 22.60
N HIS A 79 1.18 16.00 23.66
CA HIS A 79 2.62 16.02 23.92
C HIS A 79 3.19 14.59 24.07
N ARG A 80 2.53 13.75 24.85
CA ARG A 80 2.94 12.36 25.04
C ARG A 80 2.96 11.60 23.71
N THR A 81 1.95 11.78 22.86
CA THR A 81 1.86 11.12 21.56
C THR A 81 3.00 11.57 20.63
N MET A 82 3.39 12.86 20.67
CA MET A 82 4.55 13.35 19.91
C MET A 82 5.88 12.82 20.46
N GLU A 83 6.00 12.60 21.78
CA GLU A 83 7.17 12.01 22.41
C GLU A 83 7.30 10.50 22.11
N GLU A 84 6.17 9.79 21.91
CA GLU A 84 6.15 8.36 21.57
C GLU A 84 6.69 8.09 20.15
N GLY A 85 6.74 9.08 19.24
CA GLY A 85 7.33 8.96 17.91
C GLY A 85 6.67 9.84 16.84
N PRO A 86 7.15 9.77 15.59
CA PRO A 86 6.66 10.59 14.50
C PRO A 86 5.29 10.15 13.95
N ILE A 87 4.74 9.03 14.41
CA ILE A 87 3.46 8.46 13.98
C ILE A 87 2.62 8.09 15.21
N ASN A 88 1.39 8.59 15.29
CA ASN A 88 0.43 8.18 16.33
C ASN A 88 -0.12 6.78 16.05
N VAL A 89 0.51 5.75 16.63
CA VAL A 89 0.15 4.34 16.43
C VAL A 89 -1.27 4.04 16.91
N LYS A 90 -1.73 4.66 17.99
CA LYS A 90 -3.08 4.44 18.54
C LYS A 90 -4.16 4.96 17.59
N LEU A 91 -3.94 6.15 17.01
CA LEU A 91 -4.83 6.72 16.01
C LEU A 91 -4.85 5.83 14.75
N ALA A 92 -3.68 5.45 14.25
CA ALA A 92 -3.58 4.56 13.10
C ALA A 92 -4.33 3.23 13.33
N GLN A 93 -4.16 2.62 14.51
CA GLN A 93 -4.86 1.40 14.91
C GLN A 93 -6.37 1.58 14.94
N SER A 94 -6.86 2.67 15.52
CA SER A 94 -8.28 2.97 15.58
C SER A 94 -8.90 3.10 14.19
N ILE A 95 -8.23 3.82 13.28
CA ILE A 95 -8.67 4.00 11.89
C ILE A 95 -8.68 2.65 11.15
N ALA A 96 -7.60 1.87 11.27
CA ALA A 96 -7.49 0.58 10.60
C ALA A 96 -8.57 -0.41 11.08
N LEU A 97 -8.81 -0.48 12.38
CA LEU A 97 -9.84 -1.35 12.95
C LEU A 97 -11.26 -0.92 12.55
N ASN A 98 -11.53 0.38 12.44
CA ASN A 98 -12.81 0.88 11.94
C ASN A 98 -13.03 0.44 10.49
N LYS A 99 -12.03 0.64 9.61
CA LYS A 99 -12.10 0.18 8.21
C LYS A 99 -12.29 -1.33 8.10
N THR A 100 -11.55 -2.11 8.89
CA THR A 100 -11.68 -3.58 8.91
C THR A 100 -13.09 -4.02 9.32
N ARG A 101 -13.69 -3.31 10.30
CA ARG A 101 -15.06 -3.56 10.74
C ARG A 101 -16.08 -3.20 9.67
N ASP A 102 -15.91 -2.06 9.01
CA ASP A 102 -16.78 -1.59 7.93
C ASP A 102 -16.76 -2.54 6.72
N ALA A 103 -15.61 -3.19 6.49
CA ALA A 103 -15.46 -4.25 5.50
C ALA A 103 -16.10 -5.60 5.91
N GLY A 104 -16.74 -5.67 7.08
CA GLY A 104 -17.48 -6.85 7.53
C GLY A 104 -16.59 -7.99 8.04
N SER A 105 -15.41 -7.68 8.60
CA SER A 105 -14.49 -8.68 9.15
C SER A 105 -15.14 -9.54 10.24
N GLN A 106 -14.80 -10.82 10.23
CA GLN A 106 -15.19 -11.76 11.29
C GLN A 106 -14.55 -11.35 12.63
N THR A 107 -15.31 -11.51 13.71
CA THR A 107 -14.84 -11.21 15.06
C THR A 107 -13.99 -12.33 15.68
N MET A 108 -14.11 -13.55 15.17
CA MET A 108 -13.37 -14.72 15.62
C MET A 108 -13.14 -15.69 14.47
N VAL A 109 -11.97 -16.36 14.49
CA VAL A 109 -11.71 -17.49 13.61
C VAL A 109 -12.54 -18.69 14.08
N SER A 110 -13.24 -19.37 13.16
CA SER A 110 -13.98 -20.59 13.50
C SER A 110 -13.01 -21.71 13.92
N ALA A 111 -13.50 -22.66 14.73
CA ALA A 111 -12.71 -23.81 15.16
C ALA A 111 -12.24 -24.66 13.96
N GLU A 112 -13.08 -24.80 12.94
CA GLU A 112 -12.79 -25.53 11.71
C GLU A 112 -11.70 -24.83 10.90
N ASP A 113 -11.83 -23.52 10.65
CA ASP A 113 -10.84 -22.72 9.93
C ASP A 113 -9.50 -22.69 10.65
N GLY A 114 -9.53 -22.52 11.98
CA GLY A 114 -8.34 -22.56 12.80
C GLY A 114 -7.63 -23.92 12.79
N ALA A 115 -8.38 -25.03 12.75
CA ALA A 115 -7.82 -26.37 12.63
C ALA A 115 -7.23 -26.62 11.24
N ALA A 116 -7.91 -26.16 10.17
CA ALA A 116 -7.45 -26.28 8.80
C ALA A 116 -6.14 -25.51 8.58
N ALA A 117 -6.08 -24.23 9.02
CA ALA A 117 -4.89 -23.41 8.89
C ALA A 117 -3.69 -23.98 9.66
N ARG A 118 -3.88 -24.41 10.92
CA ARG A 118 -2.80 -25.05 11.70
C ARG A 118 -2.31 -26.34 11.08
N ARG A 119 -3.19 -27.13 10.46
CA ARG A 119 -2.80 -28.34 9.72
C ARG A 119 -1.95 -27.97 8.51
N ALA A 120 -2.39 -27.05 7.69
CA ALA A 120 -1.65 -26.60 6.51
C ALA A 120 -0.26 -26.07 6.87
N LEU A 121 -0.15 -25.26 7.93
CA LEU A 121 1.14 -24.77 8.44
C LEU A 121 2.06 -25.90 8.93
N SER A 122 1.50 -26.92 9.57
CA SER A 122 2.27 -28.08 10.02
C SER A 122 2.76 -28.95 8.85
N GLU A 123 1.91 -29.16 7.85
CA GLU A 123 2.25 -29.88 6.61
C GLU A 123 3.29 -29.11 5.81
N ALA A 124 3.15 -27.79 5.68
CA ALA A 124 4.12 -26.91 5.03
C ALA A 124 5.52 -27.03 5.68
N ASN A 125 5.59 -27.06 7.00
CA ASN A 125 6.84 -27.31 7.71
C ASN A 125 7.49 -28.63 7.31
N LEU A 126 6.71 -29.73 7.28
CA LEU A 126 7.22 -31.05 6.89
C LEU A 126 7.69 -31.10 5.43
N TRP A 127 6.97 -30.46 4.52
CA TRP A 127 7.34 -30.46 3.10
C TRP A 127 8.62 -29.63 2.87
N LEU A 128 8.78 -28.53 3.56
CA LEU A 128 9.97 -27.67 3.47
C LEU A 128 11.21 -28.33 4.06
N ASP A 129 11.10 -29.23 5.05
CA ASP A 129 12.25 -29.95 5.64
C ASP A 129 13.05 -30.75 4.61
N SER A 130 12.44 -31.15 3.50
CA SER A 130 13.13 -31.85 2.41
C SER A 130 13.78 -30.94 1.37
N VAL A 131 13.54 -29.64 1.45
CA VAL A 131 13.89 -28.67 0.38
C VAL A 131 14.86 -27.59 0.86
N ILE A 132 14.81 -27.19 2.14
CA ILE A 132 15.61 -26.10 2.70
C ILE A 132 16.44 -26.57 3.89
N GLU A 133 17.56 -25.88 4.11
CA GLU A 133 18.50 -26.19 5.22
C GLU A 133 18.17 -25.40 6.50
N PHE A 134 17.25 -24.44 6.43
CA PHE A 134 16.86 -23.64 7.61
C PHE A 134 15.91 -24.42 8.52
N ASP A 135 16.26 -24.50 9.80
CA ASP A 135 15.46 -25.16 10.83
C ASP A 135 14.04 -24.57 10.93
N PRO A 136 13.06 -25.39 11.34
CA PRO A 136 11.72 -24.91 11.70
C PRO A 136 11.79 -23.84 12.79
N VAL A 137 10.98 -22.79 12.64
CA VAL A 137 10.90 -21.71 13.63
C VAL A 137 10.30 -22.24 14.92
N LYS A 138 10.91 -21.88 16.06
CA LYS A 138 10.38 -22.24 17.38
C LYS A 138 9.10 -21.51 17.69
N GLY A 139 8.09 -22.21 18.13
CA GLY A 139 6.78 -21.66 18.47
C GLY A 139 5.68 -22.17 17.55
N GLN A 140 4.46 -21.71 17.81
CA GLN A 140 3.30 -22.05 17.01
C GLN A 140 2.96 -20.83 16.13
N PRO A 141 2.73 -21.02 14.81
CA PRO A 141 2.19 -19.96 13.99
C PRO A 141 0.81 -19.52 14.47
N ASP A 142 0.51 -18.24 14.32
CA ASP A 142 -0.79 -17.68 14.65
C ASP A 142 -1.82 -17.99 13.55
N VAL A 143 -3.09 -17.99 13.94
CA VAL A 143 -4.22 -17.96 13.01
C VAL A 143 -5.07 -16.78 13.41
N LEU A 144 -5.14 -15.76 12.55
CA LEU A 144 -5.61 -14.43 12.90
C LEU A 144 -6.90 -14.08 12.15
N THR A 145 -7.71 -13.25 12.77
CA THR A 145 -8.70 -12.42 12.08
C THR A 145 -8.00 -11.22 11.43
N ARG A 146 -8.69 -10.52 10.53
CA ARG A 146 -8.21 -9.26 9.93
C ARG A 146 -7.87 -8.21 11.00
N SER A 147 -8.73 -8.09 12.03
CA SER A 147 -8.52 -7.15 13.13
C SER A 147 -7.28 -7.49 13.96
N GLU A 148 -7.09 -8.77 14.30
CA GLU A 148 -5.90 -9.22 15.03
C GLU A 148 -4.62 -9.03 14.21
N TRP A 149 -4.68 -9.20 12.88
CA TRP A 149 -3.56 -8.90 12.00
C TRP A 149 -3.18 -7.42 12.09
N VAL A 150 -4.16 -6.51 12.00
CA VAL A 150 -3.93 -5.06 12.17
C VAL A 150 -3.28 -4.78 13.52
N GLU A 151 -3.85 -5.27 14.61
CA GLU A 151 -3.34 -5.00 15.96
C GLU A 151 -1.91 -5.47 16.17
N LYS A 152 -1.56 -6.63 15.60
CA LYS A 152 -0.25 -7.25 15.80
C LYS A 152 0.83 -6.71 14.87
N THR A 153 0.49 -6.25 13.65
CA THR A 153 1.47 -5.78 12.64
C THR A 153 1.66 -4.28 12.63
N LEU A 154 0.64 -3.50 12.99
CA LEU A 154 0.67 -2.04 12.90
C LEU A 154 1.83 -1.37 13.66
N PRO A 155 2.22 -1.81 14.89
CA PRO A 155 3.38 -1.23 15.57
C PRO A 155 4.69 -1.42 14.80
N SER A 156 4.86 -2.57 14.12
CA SER A 156 6.04 -2.82 13.28
C SER A 156 6.01 -1.96 12.01
N TRP A 157 4.84 -1.80 11.40
CA TRP A 157 4.65 -0.88 10.28
C TRP A 157 5.02 0.57 10.67
N ALA A 158 4.56 1.04 11.83
CA ALA A 158 4.87 2.37 12.30
C ALA A 158 6.37 2.56 12.57
N SER A 159 7.02 1.55 13.15
CA SER A 159 8.48 1.56 13.39
C SER A 159 9.25 1.59 12.07
N PHE A 160 8.80 0.84 11.07
CA PHE A 160 9.41 0.77 9.75
C PHE A 160 9.26 2.08 8.96
N ALA A 161 8.12 2.76 9.10
CA ALA A 161 7.83 4.03 8.47
C ALA A 161 8.40 5.25 9.22
N ALA A 162 8.75 5.10 10.50
CA ALA A 162 9.18 6.21 11.36
C ALA A 162 10.32 7.06 10.79
N PRO A 163 11.41 6.51 10.20
CA PRO A 163 12.49 7.33 9.64
C PRO A 163 12.02 8.27 8.51
N VAL A 164 11.07 7.80 7.68
CA VAL A 164 10.51 8.59 6.58
C VAL A 164 9.60 9.68 7.14
N ALA A 165 8.72 9.34 8.08
CA ALA A 165 7.84 10.29 8.73
C ALA A 165 8.60 11.39 9.47
N GLU A 166 9.69 11.06 10.16
CA GLU A 166 10.57 12.01 10.86
C GLU A 166 11.25 12.97 9.88
N SER A 167 11.89 12.42 8.84
CA SER A 167 12.58 13.24 7.82
C SER A 167 11.62 14.15 7.06
N MET A 168 10.42 13.69 6.76
CA MET A 168 9.39 14.51 6.12
C MET A 168 8.91 15.64 7.03
N ASN A 169 8.66 15.34 8.30
CA ASN A 169 8.25 16.36 9.28
C ASN A 169 9.33 17.44 9.47
N ASP A 170 10.60 17.04 9.52
CA ASP A 170 11.73 17.98 9.67
C ASP A 170 11.89 18.83 8.39
N ALA A 171 11.75 18.24 7.21
CA ALA A 171 11.81 18.98 5.96
C ALA A 171 10.68 20.01 5.85
N LEU A 172 9.43 19.64 6.20
CA LEU A 172 8.29 20.56 6.24
C LEU A 172 8.49 21.68 7.27
N ALA A 173 8.99 21.37 8.46
CA ALA A 173 9.26 22.36 9.50
C ALA A 173 10.32 23.37 9.05
N SER A 174 11.38 22.92 8.36
CA SER A 174 12.42 23.81 7.80
C SER A 174 11.84 24.79 6.79
N VAL A 175 11.04 24.28 5.84
CA VAL A 175 10.37 25.08 4.80
C VAL A 175 9.52 26.19 5.41
N ILE A 176 8.69 25.83 6.39
CA ILE A 176 7.81 26.79 7.04
C ILE A 176 8.60 27.83 7.84
N SER A 177 9.65 27.40 8.55
CA SER A 177 10.53 28.29 9.31
C SER A 177 11.23 29.31 8.41
N GLU A 178 11.72 28.89 7.24
CA GLU A 178 12.43 29.78 6.31
C GLU A 178 11.54 30.82 5.65
N ARG A 179 10.34 30.42 5.22
CA ARG A 179 9.44 31.34 4.49
C ARG A 179 8.46 32.11 5.36
N LEU A 180 8.04 31.56 6.47
CA LEU A 180 6.97 32.09 7.31
C LEU A 180 7.47 32.63 8.66
N GLY A 181 8.73 32.43 8.99
CA GLY A 181 9.34 32.88 10.28
C GLY A 181 9.25 34.38 10.59
N GLY A 182 8.83 35.21 9.61
CA GLY A 182 8.58 36.64 9.79
C GLY A 182 7.10 37.06 9.73
N ALA A 183 6.20 36.27 9.15
CA ALA A 183 4.83 36.69 8.85
C ALA A 183 3.76 36.03 9.74
N LEU A 184 4.07 34.93 10.41
CA LEU A 184 3.07 34.03 11.01
C LEU A 184 2.78 34.21 12.49
N GLY A 185 3.30 35.24 13.13
CA GLY A 185 2.97 35.53 14.55
C GLY A 185 1.47 35.79 14.82
N GLY A 186 0.62 35.92 13.80
CA GLY A 186 -0.78 36.28 13.96
C GLY A 186 -1.81 35.55 13.10
N GLU A 187 -1.43 34.93 11.98
CA GLU A 187 -2.43 34.48 10.97
C GLU A 187 -2.54 32.96 10.75
N ILE A 188 -1.69 32.13 11.38
CA ILE A 188 -1.80 30.65 11.24
C ILE A 188 -3.09 30.09 11.81
N SER A 189 -3.77 30.79 12.69
CA SER A 189 -5.02 30.37 13.31
C SER A 189 -6.15 30.05 12.33
N GLY A 190 -6.12 30.59 11.10
CA GLY A 190 -7.20 30.40 10.13
C GLY A 190 -6.97 29.33 9.07
N MET A 191 -5.71 28.97 8.82
CA MET A 191 -5.39 28.15 7.64
C MET A 191 -5.48 26.63 7.89
N PHE A 192 -5.32 26.17 9.14
CA PHE A 192 -5.27 24.72 9.46
C PHE A 192 -6.40 24.19 10.35
N ALA A 193 -7.21 25.07 10.93
CA ALA A 193 -8.31 24.66 11.82
C ALA A 193 -9.66 24.49 11.10
N GLY A 194 -9.69 24.60 9.77
CA GLY A 194 -10.95 24.68 9.04
C GLY A 194 -11.76 25.93 9.41
N PRO A 195 -13.05 25.97 9.07
CA PRO A 195 -13.90 27.13 9.29
C PRO A 195 -14.23 27.45 10.77
N VAL A 196 -13.74 26.65 11.71
CA VAL A 196 -14.01 26.86 13.16
C VAL A 196 -12.70 27.31 13.84
N PRO A 197 -12.64 28.55 14.40
CA PRO A 197 -11.48 28.99 15.18
C PRO A 197 -11.42 28.22 16.50
N ILE A 198 -10.64 27.17 16.52
CA ILE A 198 -10.28 26.50 17.77
C ILE A 198 -9.18 27.34 18.42
N PRO A 199 -9.32 27.79 19.67
CA PRO A 199 -8.24 28.52 20.37
C PRO A 199 -7.02 27.60 20.45
N ILE A 200 -5.97 27.93 19.70
CA ILE A 200 -4.71 27.19 19.73
C ILE A 200 -4.02 27.52 21.06
N PRO A 201 -3.75 26.54 21.93
CA PRO A 201 -2.98 26.73 23.14
C PRO A 201 -1.61 27.34 22.85
N ASP A 202 -1.06 28.11 23.81
CA ASP A 202 0.20 28.82 23.64
C ASP A 202 1.37 27.89 23.28
N ASP A 203 1.34 26.65 23.76
CA ASP A 203 2.35 25.61 23.49
C ASP A 203 2.36 25.12 22.04
N LEU A 204 1.23 25.26 21.31
CA LEU A 204 1.12 24.92 19.87
C LEU A 204 1.34 26.15 18.96
N LYS A 205 1.64 27.31 19.52
CA LYS A 205 1.99 28.51 18.72
C LYS A 205 3.39 28.41 18.10
N ASP A 206 4.22 27.48 18.60
CA ASP A 206 5.49 27.17 17.94
C ASP A 206 5.24 26.41 16.63
N PRO A 207 5.62 26.97 15.47
CA PRO A 207 5.37 26.36 14.16
C PRO A 207 5.93 24.95 14.04
N SER A 208 7.07 24.66 14.67
CA SER A 208 7.69 23.33 14.59
C SER A 208 6.89 22.29 15.36
N THR A 209 6.35 22.65 16.51
CA THR A 209 5.48 21.77 17.32
C THR A 209 4.16 21.46 16.60
N LEU A 210 3.56 22.51 16.00
CA LEU A 210 2.35 22.34 15.21
C LEU A 210 2.58 21.41 14.00
N MET A 211 3.70 21.59 13.29
CA MET A 211 4.04 20.73 12.15
C MET A 211 4.28 19.28 12.55
N LYS A 212 4.96 19.04 13.67
CA LYS A 212 5.16 17.71 14.22
C LYS A 212 3.82 17.03 14.57
N LEU A 213 2.89 17.76 15.15
CA LEU A 213 1.55 17.25 15.46
C LEU A 213 0.77 16.92 14.20
N LEU A 214 0.77 17.81 13.21
CA LEU A 214 0.10 17.61 11.93
C LEU A 214 0.70 16.43 11.18
N GLY A 215 2.03 16.33 11.12
CA GLY A 215 2.73 15.21 10.51
C GLY A 215 2.44 13.89 11.22
N ASN A 216 2.56 13.85 12.55
CA ASN A 216 2.26 12.68 13.36
C ASN A 216 0.83 12.16 13.13
N THR A 217 -0.15 13.08 13.06
CA THR A 217 -1.56 12.75 12.80
C THR A 217 -1.78 12.33 11.35
N SER A 218 -1.19 13.04 10.38
CA SER A 218 -1.33 12.74 8.95
C SER A 218 -0.74 11.37 8.61
N PHE A 219 0.47 11.06 9.09
CA PHE A 219 1.06 9.74 8.92
C PHE A 219 0.25 8.63 9.59
N ALA A 220 -0.33 8.91 10.77
CA ALA A 220 -1.21 7.97 11.44
C ALA A 220 -2.48 7.67 10.62
N MET A 221 -3.09 8.70 10.02
CA MET A 221 -4.27 8.53 9.16
C MET A 221 -3.93 7.70 7.90
N GLN A 222 -2.80 8.00 7.26
CA GLN A 222 -2.35 7.26 6.08
C GLN A 222 -2.03 5.80 6.43
N LEU A 223 -1.27 5.57 7.50
CA LEU A 223 -0.91 4.22 7.97
C LEU A 223 -2.17 3.42 8.35
N GLY A 224 -3.07 4.03 9.12
CA GLY A 224 -4.33 3.40 9.52
C GLY A 224 -5.22 3.09 8.32
N GLY A 225 -5.30 4.02 7.38
CA GLY A 225 -6.01 3.84 6.12
C GLY A 225 -5.47 2.69 5.29
N ALA A 226 -4.16 2.64 5.09
CA ALA A 226 -3.46 1.61 4.34
C ALA A 226 -3.56 0.23 5.02
N ALA A 227 -3.29 0.15 6.32
CA ALA A 227 -3.37 -1.09 7.08
C ALA A 227 -4.81 -1.65 7.12
N GLY A 228 -5.82 -0.78 7.22
CA GLY A 228 -7.22 -1.19 7.16
C GLY A 228 -7.61 -1.77 5.81
N ASN A 229 -7.21 -1.16 4.71
CA ASN A 229 -7.43 -1.70 3.36
C ASN A 229 -6.68 -3.04 3.19
N LEU A 230 -5.39 -3.04 3.52
CA LEU A 230 -4.53 -4.21 3.38
C LEU A 230 -5.02 -5.42 4.18
N SER A 231 -5.66 -5.20 5.33
CA SER A 231 -6.21 -6.26 6.18
C SER A 231 -7.23 -7.16 5.47
N THR A 232 -7.91 -6.65 4.44
CA THR A 232 -8.89 -7.41 3.66
C THR A 232 -8.27 -8.25 2.53
N GLU A 233 -7.00 -8.03 2.22
CA GLU A 233 -6.31 -8.59 1.08
C GLU A 233 -5.19 -9.56 1.48
N VAL A 234 -4.53 -9.32 2.62
CA VAL A 234 -3.42 -10.16 3.10
C VAL A 234 -3.88 -11.57 3.50
N HIS A 235 -3.09 -12.56 3.17
CA HIS A 235 -3.34 -13.97 3.49
C HIS A 235 -2.52 -14.46 4.67
N GLY A 236 -1.38 -13.80 4.93
CA GLY A 236 -0.43 -14.11 5.98
C GLY A 236 0.25 -12.88 6.58
N SER A 237 1.30 -13.12 7.36
CA SER A 237 2.07 -12.05 7.98
C SER A 237 3.30 -11.61 7.16
N PHE A 238 3.65 -12.36 6.11
CA PHE A 238 4.78 -12.09 5.23
C PHE A 238 4.38 -11.68 3.80
N ASP A 239 3.11 -11.40 3.54
CA ASP A 239 2.64 -11.03 2.20
C ASP A 239 3.37 -9.79 1.63
N GLN A 240 3.95 -8.96 2.48
CA GLN A 240 4.77 -7.81 2.10
C GLN A 240 6.25 -8.12 1.89
N GLY A 241 6.66 -9.40 1.99
CA GLY A 241 8.05 -9.83 1.87
C GLY A 241 8.96 -9.40 3.04
N ILE A 242 8.38 -8.92 4.16
CA ILE A 242 9.10 -8.50 5.37
C ILE A 242 8.45 -9.06 6.63
N ALA A 243 9.25 -9.19 7.70
CA ALA A 243 8.76 -9.70 8.99
C ALA A 243 8.12 -8.59 9.82
N LEU A 244 6.80 -8.52 9.83
CA LEU A 244 6.03 -7.52 10.57
C LEU A 244 5.49 -8.02 11.91
N LEU A 245 5.32 -9.34 12.05
CA LEU A 245 4.78 -9.95 13.26
C LEU A 245 5.88 -10.16 14.28
N LYS A 246 5.58 -9.92 15.58
CA LYS A 246 6.50 -10.26 16.67
C LYS A 246 6.67 -11.79 16.83
N ASN A 247 5.64 -12.58 16.48
CA ASN A 247 5.74 -14.02 16.42
C ASN A 247 6.53 -14.43 15.15
N PRO A 248 7.76 -14.93 15.27
CA PRO A 248 8.59 -15.25 14.12
C PRO A 248 8.08 -16.47 13.34
N ALA A 249 7.16 -17.25 13.90
CA ALA A 249 6.58 -18.41 13.23
C ALA A 249 5.50 -18.04 12.17
N GLY A 250 5.17 -16.76 12.08
CA GLY A 250 4.21 -16.26 11.10
C GLY A 250 2.74 -16.46 11.48
N ALA A 251 1.85 -16.15 10.56
CA ALA A 251 0.39 -16.25 10.75
C ALA A 251 -0.36 -16.45 9.44
N LEU A 252 -1.55 -17.08 9.49
CA LEU A 252 -2.50 -17.13 8.38
C LEU A 252 -3.82 -16.43 8.75
N ILE A 253 -4.51 -15.91 7.72
CA ILE A 253 -5.81 -15.24 7.81
C ILE A 253 -6.84 -16.03 7.00
N PRO A 254 -7.53 -17.04 7.59
CA PRO A 254 -8.38 -17.97 6.87
C PRO A 254 -9.56 -17.31 6.14
N GLU A 255 -10.07 -16.18 6.66
CA GLU A 255 -11.13 -15.42 6.03
C GLU A 255 -10.72 -14.94 4.63
N ASN A 256 -9.55 -14.34 4.49
CA ASN A 256 -9.03 -13.86 3.22
C ASN A 256 -8.66 -15.02 2.28
N ILE A 257 -8.06 -16.07 2.82
CA ILE A 257 -7.72 -17.28 2.05
C ILE A 257 -8.98 -17.92 1.45
N THR A 258 -10.09 -17.91 2.19
CA THR A 258 -11.38 -18.41 1.69
C THR A 258 -11.94 -17.54 0.57
N ALA A 259 -11.83 -16.23 0.69
CA ALA A 259 -12.24 -15.29 -0.35
C ALA A 259 -11.39 -15.45 -1.62
N TYR A 260 -10.08 -15.55 -1.47
CA TYR A 260 -9.11 -15.73 -2.55
C TYR A 260 -9.30 -17.06 -3.29
N ALA A 261 -9.49 -18.17 -2.57
CA ALA A 261 -9.77 -19.48 -3.17
C ALA A 261 -11.05 -19.47 -4.03
N LYS A 262 -12.08 -18.76 -3.54
CA LYS A 262 -13.33 -18.58 -4.29
C LYS A 262 -13.15 -17.75 -5.56
N GLU A 263 -12.34 -16.70 -5.51
CA GLU A 263 -12.02 -15.86 -6.67
C GLU A 263 -11.25 -16.64 -7.74
N LEU A 264 -10.29 -17.46 -7.31
CA LEU A 264 -9.47 -18.29 -8.20
C LEU A 264 -10.22 -19.52 -8.73
N GLU A 265 -11.38 -19.88 -8.17
CA GLU A 265 -12.11 -21.12 -8.46
C GLU A 265 -11.24 -22.38 -8.21
N ILE A 266 -10.33 -22.32 -7.23
CA ILE A 266 -9.46 -23.43 -6.81
C ILE A 266 -9.91 -23.93 -5.45
N ASP A 267 -9.68 -25.23 -5.16
CA ASP A 267 -9.98 -25.82 -3.86
C ASP A 267 -9.31 -25.05 -2.73
N ARG A 268 -10.09 -24.71 -1.70
CA ARG A 268 -9.62 -23.91 -0.56
C ARG A 268 -8.44 -24.57 0.17
N GLY A 269 -8.43 -25.90 0.27
CA GLY A 269 -7.34 -26.63 0.92
C GLY A 269 -6.03 -26.50 0.16
N GLU A 270 -6.07 -26.54 -1.16
CA GLU A 270 -4.89 -26.32 -2.00
C GLU A 270 -4.34 -24.89 -1.86
N VAL A 271 -5.21 -23.88 -1.95
CA VAL A 271 -4.83 -22.47 -1.77
C VAL A 271 -4.26 -22.24 -0.38
N MET A 272 -4.88 -22.79 0.66
CA MET A 272 -4.39 -22.69 2.05
C MET A 272 -3.03 -23.36 2.22
N SER A 273 -2.80 -24.53 1.62
CA SER A 273 -1.52 -25.24 1.67
C SER A 273 -0.42 -24.47 0.94
N PHE A 274 -0.73 -23.87 -0.22
CA PHE A 274 0.19 -23.05 -0.98
C PHE A 274 0.61 -21.80 -0.19
N LEU A 275 -0.35 -21.08 0.38
CA LEU A 275 -0.08 -19.87 1.17
C LEU A 275 0.62 -20.21 2.50
N ALA A 276 0.31 -21.36 3.11
CA ALA A 276 1.04 -21.86 4.27
C ALA A 276 2.51 -22.16 3.97
N LEU A 277 2.82 -22.72 2.78
CA LEU A 277 4.20 -22.89 2.32
C LEU A 277 4.92 -21.56 2.18
N HIS A 278 4.28 -20.55 1.58
CA HIS A 278 4.84 -19.20 1.48
C HIS A 278 5.14 -18.61 2.86
N GLU A 279 4.17 -18.68 3.77
CA GLU A 279 4.30 -18.14 5.12
C GLU A 279 5.45 -18.81 5.89
N VAL A 280 5.50 -20.14 5.89
CA VAL A 280 6.53 -20.89 6.62
C VAL A 280 7.92 -20.71 5.99
N ALA A 281 8.02 -20.63 4.66
CA ALA A 281 9.29 -20.39 3.98
C ALA A 281 9.88 -19.03 4.38
N HIS A 282 9.06 -17.96 4.35
CA HIS A 282 9.47 -16.64 4.85
C HIS A 282 9.87 -16.69 6.32
N ALA A 283 9.04 -17.31 7.18
CA ALA A 283 9.31 -17.39 8.60
C ALA A 283 10.69 -18.05 8.89
N ARG A 284 11.01 -19.16 8.21
CA ARG A 284 12.31 -19.84 8.35
C ARG A 284 13.46 -18.98 7.84
N LEU A 285 13.29 -18.32 6.69
CA LEU A 285 14.31 -17.43 6.13
C LEU A 285 14.62 -16.27 7.09
N PHE A 286 13.60 -15.55 7.55
CA PHE A 286 13.80 -14.40 8.45
C PHE A 286 14.31 -14.80 9.83
N ALA A 287 13.96 -15.99 10.34
CA ALA A 287 14.47 -16.51 11.59
C ALA A 287 15.96 -16.96 11.49
N ALA A 288 16.35 -17.52 10.34
CA ALA A 288 17.74 -17.96 10.10
C ALA A 288 18.67 -16.79 9.76
N VAL A 289 18.19 -15.81 8.97
CA VAL A 289 18.99 -14.71 8.40
C VAL A 289 18.80 -13.43 9.22
N GLN A 290 19.46 -13.37 10.36
CA GLN A 290 19.26 -12.28 11.33
C GLN A 290 19.67 -10.89 10.86
N TRP A 291 20.49 -10.77 9.81
CA TRP A 291 20.86 -9.48 9.22
C TRP A 291 19.80 -8.92 8.26
N LEU A 292 18.79 -9.70 7.88
CA LEU A 292 17.87 -9.37 6.81
C LEU A 292 16.97 -8.17 7.19
N MET A 293 16.26 -8.22 8.32
CA MET A 293 15.46 -7.08 8.80
C MET A 293 16.29 -5.82 9.06
N PRO A 294 17.41 -5.88 9.79
CA PRO A 294 18.30 -4.72 9.95
C PRO A 294 18.78 -4.12 8.62
N ARG A 295 18.94 -4.94 7.58
CA ARG A 295 19.31 -4.43 6.25
C ARG A 295 18.18 -3.66 5.58
N PHE A 296 16.93 -4.13 5.67
CA PHE A 296 15.76 -3.39 5.21
C PHE A 296 15.65 -2.04 5.93
N GLU A 297 15.74 -2.04 7.25
CA GLU A 297 15.69 -0.82 8.08
C GLU A 297 16.80 0.17 7.73
N ALA A 298 18.03 -0.32 7.51
CA ALA A 298 19.15 0.52 7.10
C ALA A 298 18.95 1.17 5.73
N LEU A 299 18.38 0.46 4.76
CA LEU A 299 18.07 0.96 3.44
C LEU A 299 16.97 2.03 3.49
N ILE A 300 15.92 1.81 4.28
CA ILE A 300 14.87 2.81 4.51
C ILE A 300 15.43 4.04 5.21
N GLY A 301 16.25 3.87 6.22
CA GLY A 301 16.94 4.97 6.87
C GLY A 301 17.88 5.74 5.92
N LYS A 302 18.52 5.06 4.96
CA LYS A 302 19.31 5.72 3.90
C LYS A 302 18.42 6.55 2.98
N TYR A 303 17.30 5.98 2.53
CA TYR A 303 16.31 6.67 1.72
C TYR A 303 15.75 7.90 2.43
N ALA A 304 15.34 7.75 3.69
CA ALA A 304 14.75 8.83 4.50
C ALA A 304 15.66 10.05 4.65
N ARG A 305 16.96 9.83 4.83
CA ARG A 305 17.94 10.94 4.95
C ARG A 305 18.07 11.81 3.70
N GLY A 306 17.69 11.30 2.55
CA GLY A 306 17.68 12.07 1.29
C GLY A 306 16.41 12.88 1.08
N ILE A 307 15.40 12.77 1.95
CA ILE A 307 14.14 13.49 1.81
C ILE A 307 14.39 15.00 1.96
N SER A 308 14.10 15.73 0.90
CA SER A 308 14.08 17.19 0.86
C SER A 308 12.87 17.66 0.07
N ILE A 309 12.30 18.77 0.48
CA ILE A 309 11.14 19.35 -0.19
C ILE A 309 11.61 20.41 -1.17
N ASP A 310 11.28 20.25 -2.43
CA ASP A 310 11.47 21.26 -3.47
C ASP A 310 10.32 22.27 -3.40
N LEU A 311 10.66 23.46 -2.91
CA LEU A 311 9.72 24.54 -2.69
C LEU A 311 9.14 25.10 -3.99
N ASP A 312 9.95 25.16 -5.04
CA ASP A 312 9.51 25.71 -6.32
C ASP A 312 8.52 24.75 -6.99
N ALA A 313 8.78 23.46 -6.91
CA ALA A 313 7.85 22.42 -7.36
C ALA A 313 6.55 22.40 -6.55
N MET A 314 6.63 22.64 -5.24
CA MET A 314 5.45 22.75 -4.37
C MET A 314 4.59 23.97 -4.69
N GLU A 315 5.19 25.14 -4.94
CA GLU A 315 4.46 26.35 -5.34
C GLU A 315 3.74 26.17 -6.69
N GLU A 316 4.38 25.50 -7.64
CA GLU A 316 3.77 25.21 -8.92
C GLU A 316 2.56 24.28 -8.78
N GLN A 317 2.69 23.21 -7.97
CA GLN A 317 1.58 22.30 -7.69
C GLN A 317 0.42 22.98 -6.94
N LEU A 318 0.71 23.86 -5.99
CA LEU A 318 -0.31 24.66 -5.31
C LEU A 318 -1.03 25.61 -6.28
N ARG A 319 -0.28 26.25 -7.17
CA ARG A 319 -0.86 27.13 -8.19
C ARG A 319 -1.73 26.36 -9.19
N GLU A 320 -1.31 25.16 -9.59
CA GLU A 320 -2.12 24.29 -10.43
C GLU A 320 -3.39 23.81 -9.71
N ALA A 321 -3.30 23.47 -8.41
CA ALA A 321 -4.44 23.07 -7.61
C ALA A 321 -5.45 24.20 -7.38
N GLU A 322 -5.00 25.42 -7.14
CA GLU A 322 -5.87 26.61 -7.03
C GLU A 322 -6.64 26.89 -8.33
N MET A 323 -6.08 26.52 -9.49
CA MET A 323 -6.75 26.67 -10.78
C MET A 323 -7.79 25.57 -11.06
N MET A 324 -7.75 24.44 -10.34
CA MET A 324 -8.57 23.26 -10.66
C MET A 324 -9.79 23.04 -9.77
N ASN A 325 -9.78 23.33 -8.52
CA ASN A 325 -10.94 23.35 -7.62
C ASN A 325 -10.50 23.39 -6.12
N PRO A 326 -11.14 24.18 -5.24
CA PRO A 326 -10.84 24.20 -3.80
C PRO A 326 -10.99 22.84 -3.08
N GLU A 327 -11.85 21.94 -3.58
CA GLU A 327 -12.02 20.58 -3.05
C GLU A 327 -10.78 19.69 -3.24
N SER A 328 -9.96 20.03 -4.24
CA SER A 328 -8.70 19.31 -4.49
C SER A 328 -7.62 19.62 -3.46
N ILE A 329 -7.72 20.73 -2.75
CA ILE A 329 -6.68 21.18 -1.81
C ILE A 329 -6.63 20.31 -0.54
N ALA A 330 -7.79 19.88 -0.03
CA ALA A 330 -7.84 19.01 1.15
C ALA A 330 -7.31 17.57 0.86
N GLY A 331 -7.43 17.12 -0.41
CA GLY A 331 -6.89 15.84 -0.88
C GLY A 331 -5.50 15.95 -1.54
N ALA A 332 -5.11 17.16 -1.98
CA ALA A 332 -3.89 17.38 -2.75
C ALA A 332 -2.63 17.54 -1.89
N VAL A 333 -2.75 17.79 -0.58
CA VAL A 333 -1.61 17.71 0.34
C VAL A 333 -1.36 16.23 0.70
N ASN A 334 -1.21 15.42 -0.32
CA ASN A 334 -0.57 14.12 -0.16
C ASN A 334 0.93 14.41 0.03
N LEU A 335 1.36 14.51 1.28
CA LEU A 335 2.74 14.74 1.69
C LEU A 335 3.73 13.79 0.98
N ALA A 336 3.27 12.62 0.57
CA ALA A 336 4.06 11.66 -0.20
C ALA A 336 4.29 12.06 -1.68
N LYS A 337 3.59 13.09 -2.19
CA LYS A 337 3.74 13.57 -3.58
C LYS A 337 4.32 14.97 -3.69
N VAL A 338 4.53 15.66 -2.57
CA VAL A 338 5.06 17.03 -2.56
C VAL A 338 6.55 16.98 -2.85
N GLY A 339 6.93 17.31 -4.10
CA GLY A 339 8.26 17.75 -4.51
C GLY A 339 9.46 16.99 -3.91
N LEU A 340 9.37 15.67 -3.78
CA LEU A 340 10.51 14.86 -3.35
C LEU A 340 11.55 14.87 -4.48
N SER A 341 12.70 15.46 -4.22
CA SER A 341 13.83 15.35 -5.14
C SER A 341 14.48 13.98 -5.01
N ASP A 342 14.53 13.23 -6.11
CA ASP A 342 15.22 11.94 -6.17
C ASP A 342 16.73 12.15 -6.16
N THR A 343 17.35 12.01 -5.00
CA THR A 343 18.82 12.02 -4.90
C THR A 343 19.42 10.69 -5.36
N PRO A 344 20.67 10.69 -5.87
CA PRO A 344 21.37 9.45 -6.23
C PRO A 344 21.41 8.44 -5.08
N GLU A 345 21.55 8.90 -3.83
CA GLU A 345 21.56 8.07 -2.62
C GLU A 345 20.20 7.43 -2.35
N GLN A 346 19.11 8.15 -2.63
CA GLN A 346 17.75 7.62 -2.53
C GLN A 346 17.49 6.56 -3.60
N GLN A 347 17.89 6.82 -4.85
CA GLN A 347 17.77 5.85 -5.94
C GLN A 347 18.57 4.58 -5.65
N GLU A 348 19.80 4.70 -5.10
CA GLU A 348 20.58 3.54 -4.68
C GLU A 348 19.91 2.76 -3.53
N ALA A 349 19.35 3.46 -2.54
CA ALA A 349 18.63 2.82 -1.44
C ALA A 349 17.38 2.08 -1.94
N LEU A 350 16.61 2.71 -2.83
CA LEU A 350 15.43 2.13 -3.45
C LEU A 350 15.77 0.88 -4.28
N ALA A 351 16.78 0.97 -5.15
CA ALA A 351 17.28 -0.17 -5.91
C ALA A 351 17.77 -1.31 -5.01
N GLY A 352 18.38 -0.97 -3.87
CA GLY A 352 18.79 -1.94 -2.85
C GLY A 352 17.60 -2.65 -2.20
N LEU A 353 16.52 -1.92 -1.88
CA LEU A 353 15.28 -2.46 -1.33
C LEU A 353 14.58 -3.38 -2.35
N GLU A 354 14.38 -2.91 -3.58
CA GLU A 354 13.76 -3.69 -4.65
C GLU A 354 14.52 -4.99 -4.93
N ARG A 355 15.86 -4.92 -4.98
CA ARG A 355 16.69 -6.10 -5.16
C ARG A 355 16.54 -7.08 -4.01
N LEU A 356 16.54 -6.60 -2.77
CA LEU A 356 16.46 -7.47 -1.60
C LEU A 356 15.10 -8.14 -1.50
N LEU A 357 14.00 -7.41 -1.75
CA LEU A 357 12.65 -7.98 -1.84
C LEU A 357 12.55 -9.03 -2.96
N ALA A 358 13.08 -8.72 -4.15
CA ALA A 358 13.07 -9.67 -5.26
C ALA A 358 13.83 -10.96 -4.94
N LEU A 359 14.97 -10.86 -4.24
CA LEU A 359 15.74 -12.04 -3.82
C LEU A 359 15.00 -12.86 -2.77
N VAL A 360 14.34 -12.23 -1.78
CA VAL A 360 13.51 -12.90 -0.78
C VAL A 360 12.36 -13.64 -1.46
N ASP A 361 11.54 -12.91 -2.21
CA ASP A 361 10.37 -13.47 -2.89
C ASP A 361 10.76 -14.55 -3.92
N GLY A 362 11.86 -14.35 -4.66
CA GLY A 362 12.37 -15.32 -5.62
C GLY A 362 12.88 -16.60 -4.97
N TRP A 363 13.53 -16.51 -3.81
CA TRP A 363 13.93 -17.68 -3.03
C TRP A 363 12.71 -18.43 -2.51
N VAL A 364 11.73 -17.71 -1.97
CA VAL A 364 10.47 -18.30 -1.49
C VAL A 364 9.73 -18.99 -2.62
N ASP A 365 9.57 -18.35 -3.78
CA ASP A 365 8.94 -18.92 -4.96
C ASP A 365 9.61 -20.23 -5.39
N CYS A 366 10.96 -20.28 -5.40
CA CYS A 366 11.73 -21.48 -5.72
C CYS A 366 11.47 -22.62 -4.74
N VAL A 367 11.55 -22.35 -3.42
CA VAL A 367 11.43 -23.43 -2.40
C VAL A 367 9.98 -23.89 -2.23
N VAL A 368 9.02 -23.01 -2.32
CA VAL A 368 7.59 -23.33 -2.26
C VAL A 368 7.18 -24.25 -3.42
N TRP A 369 7.61 -23.91 -4.64
CA TRP A 369 7.35 -24.77 -5.79
C TRP A 369 7.93 -26.17 -5.60
N ARG A 370 9.18 -26.28 -5.17
CA ARG A 370 9.84 -27.57 -4.94
C ARG A 370 9.18 -28.38 -3.85
N ALA A 371 8.79 -27.75 -2.76
CA ALA A 371 8.14 -28.41 -1.63
C ALA A 371 6.70 -28.83 -1.96
N GLY A 372 5.97 -28.00 -2.75
CA GLY A 372 4.55 -28.20 -3.01
C GLY A 372 4.23 -29.03 -4.24
N MET A 373 5.16 -29.19 -5.21
CA MET A 373 4.87 -29.81 -6.51
C MET A 373 4.35 -31.27 -6.43
N ALA A 374 4.66 -31.99 -5.37
CA ALA A 374 4.17 -33.35 -5.16
C ALA A 374 2.82 -33.40 -4.40
N HIS A 375 2.38 -32.29 -3.83
CA HIS A 375 1.27 -32.25 -2.87
C HIS A 375 0.11 -31.35 -3.30
N ILE A 376 0.36 -30.33 -4.11
CA ILE A 376 -0.63 -29.32 -4.55
C ILE A 376 -0.85 -29.47 -6.06
N PRO A 377 -2.01 -30.00 -6.50
CA PRO A 377 -2.28 -30.25 -7.92
C PRO A 377 -2.19 -28.99 -8.81
N HIS A 378 -2.69 -27.84 -8.33
CA HIS A 378 -2.71 -26.59 -9.09
C HIS A 378 -1.55 -25.64 -8.74
N ILE A 379 -0.42 -26.17 -8.23
CA ILE A 379 0.70 -25.34 -7.76
C ILE A 379 1.26 -24.39 -8.83
N GLU A 380 1.34 -24.83 -10.10
CA GLU A 380 1.82 -24.00 -11.21
C GLU A 380 0.88 -22.83 -11.48
N GLN A 381 -0.42 -23.06 -11.41
CA GLN A 381 -1.42 -22.01 -11.56
C GLN A 381 -1.33 -21.00 -10.41
N LEU A 382 -1.25 -21.47 -9.17
CA LEU A 382 -1.12 -20.62 -7.97
C LEU A 382 0.18 -19.82 -7.99
N ARG A 383 1.29 -20.45 -8.37
CA ARG A 383 2.59 -19.80 -8.55
C ARG A 383 2.53 -18.67 -9.58
N GLU A 384 1.94 -18.94 -10.74
CA GLU A 384 1.82 -17.94 -11.80
C GLU A 384 0.88 -16.79 -11.40
N MET A 385 -0.20 -17.06 -10.70
CA MET A 385 -1.10 -16.02 -10.16
C MET A 385 -0.34 -15.11 -9.19
N MET A 386 0.37 -15.68 -8.20
CA MET A 386 1.18 -14.92 -7.25
C MET A 386 2.24 -14.05 -7.96
N ARG A 387 2.92 -14.59 -8.97
CA ARG A 387 3.91 -13.85 -9.78
C ARG A 387 3.28 -12.68 -10.53
N ARG A 388 2.05 -12.84 -11.05
CA ARG A 388 1.31 -11.76 -11.75
C ARG A 388 0.87 -10.68 -10.78
N GLU A 389 0.32 -11.04 -9.64
CA GLU A 389 -0.08 -10.10 -8.60
C GLU A 389 1.10 -9.24 -8.15
N ARG A 390 2.24 -9.86 -7.88
CA ARG A 390 3.48 -9.15 -7.54
C ARG A 390 4.00 -8.24 -8.66
N ALA A 391 3.84 -8.64 -9.92
CA ALA A 391 4.33 -7.85 -11.07
C ALA A 391 3.47 -6.61 -11.36
N VAL A 392 2.16 -6.70 -11.13
CA VAL A 392 1.22 -5.58 -11.34
C VAL A 392 1.33 -4.53 -10.23
N GLY A 393 1.80 -4.92 -9.08
CA GLY A 393 1.82 -4.13 -7.86
C GLY A 393 0.60 -4.49 -7.02
N GLY A 394 0.81 -5.38 -6.06
CA GLY A 394 -0.21 -5.82 -5.11
C GLY A 394 -0.43 -4.80 -3.99
N PRO A 395 -1.26 -5.16 -3.02
CA PRO A 395 -1.58 -4.32 -1.86
C PRO A 395 -0.34 -3.87 -1.08
N ALA A 396 0.70 -4.70 -1.07
CA ALA A 396 1.95 -4.40 -0.40
C ALA A 396 2.66 -3.19 -1.02
N GLU A 397 2.78 -3.16 -2.35
CA GLU A 397 3.44 -2.08 -3.07
C GLU A 397 2.65 -0.78 -2.94
N LEU A 398 1.32 -0.84 -3.00
CA LEU A 398 0.45 0.32 -2.75
C LEU A 398 0.62 0.85 -1.33
N THR A 399 0.82 -0.04 -0.35
CA THR A 399 1.09 0.35 1.04
C THR A 399 2.45 1.03 1.17
N PHE A 400 3.51 0.48 0.57
CA PHE A 400 4.83 1.12 0.55
C PHE A 400 4.79 2.47 -0.18
N GLU A 401 4.09 2.57 -1.31
CA GLU A 401 3.94 3.83 -2.04
C GLU A 401 3.17 4.87 -1.22
N SER A 402 2.08 4.48 -0.59
CA SER A 402 1.24 5.41 0.19
C SER A 402 1.87 5.85 1.51
N LEU A 403 2.62 4.95 2.18
CA LEU A 403 3.21 5.21 3.49
C LEU A 403 4.60 5.84 3.44
N LEU A 404 5.41 5.40 2.50
CA LEU A 404 6.82 5.72 2.44
C LEU A 404 7.19 6.54 1.21
N GLY A 405 6.24 6.78 0.29
CA GLY A 405 6.54 7.34 -1.02
C GLY A 405 7.39 6.40 -1.89
N LEU A 406 7.58 5.15 -1.44
CA LEU A 406 8.44 4.17 -2.07
C LEU A 406 7.66 3.38 -3.13
N LYS A 407 7.91 3.63 -4.39
CA LYS A 407 7.39 2.81 -5.49
C LYS A 407 8.21 1.52 -5.61
N LEU A 408 8.06 0.64 -4.61
CA LEU A 408 8.69 -0.66 -4.62
C LEU A 408 7.90 -1.57 -5.57
N ARG A 409 8.49 -1.88 -6.71
CA ARG A 409 7.93 -2.88 -7.63
C ARG A 409 8.93 -4.02 -7.75
N PRO A 410 8.66 -5.22 -7.20
CA PRO A 410 9.52 -6.38 -7.39
C PRO A 410 9.40 -6.92 -8.83
N LYS A 411 9.69 -6.05 -9.82
CA LYS A 411 9.66 -6.38 -11.25
C LYS A 411 10.60 -7.53 -11.62
N ARG A 412 11.51 -7.89 -10.70
CA ARG A 412 12.58 -8.88 -10.95
C ARG A 412 12.36 -10.20 -10.19
N LEU A 413 11.15 -10.46 -9.66
CA LEU A 413 10.85 -11.69 -8.93
C LEU A 413 11.15 -12.94 -9.77
N ARG A 414 10.70 -12.97 -11.05
CA ARG A 414 10.94 -14.10 -11.95
C ARG A 414 12.42 -14.34 -12.18
N GLU A 415 13.18 -13.26 -12.45
CA GLU A 415 14.63 -13.34 -12.62
C GLU A 415 15.31 -13.87 -11.36
N ALA A 416 14.91 -13.38 -10.19
CA ALA A 416 15.44 -13.86 -8.92
C ALA A 416 15.10 -15.34 -8.70
N ALA A 417 13.88 -15.77 -9.00
CA ALA A 417 13.48 -17.17 -8.90
C ALA A 417 14.32 -18.07 -9.84
N ASP A 418 14.53 -17.65 -11.08
CA ASP A 418 15.36 -18.37 -12.06
C ASP A 418 16.81 -18.49 -11.58
N VAL A 419 17.36 -17.42 -10.99
CA VAL A 419 18.71 -17.44 -10.39
C VAL A 419 18.78 -18.44 -9.23
N TRP A 420 17.80 -18.43 -8.31
CA TRP A 420 17.74 -19.39 -7.20
C TRP A 420 17.55 -20.83 -7.67
N GLU A 421 16.74 -21.06 -8.72
CA GLU A 421 16.59 -22.38 -9.32
C GLU A 421 17.90 -22.87 -9.95
N SER A 422 18.63 -22.01 -10.65
CA SER A 422 19.93 -22.31 -11.24
C SER A 422 20.98 -22.67 -10.16
N ILE A 423 21.04 -21.90 -9.08
CA ILE A 423 21.92 -22.21 -7.94
C ILE A 423 21.53 -23.53 -7.30
N THR A 424 20.23 -23.78 -7.11
CA THR A 424 19.75 -25.05 -6.55
C THR A 424 20.12 -26.24 -7.43
N PHE A 425 20.08 -26.08 -8.75
CA PHE A 425 20.48 -27.13 -9.69
C PHE A 425 21.98 -27.41 -9.66
N THR A 426 22.81 -26.38 -9.51
CA THR A 426 24.28 -26.49 -9.58
C THR A 426 24.93 -26.79 -8.23
N GLU A 427 24.43 -26.22 -7.15
CA GLU A 427 25.05 -26.25 -5.82
C GLU A 427 24.20 -26.98 -4.76
N GLY A 428 22.98 -27.40 -5.10
CA GLY A 428 22.05 -28.04 -4.16
C GLY A 428 21.36 -27.04 -3.21
N SER A 429 20.59 -27.58 -2.26
CA SER A 429 19.91 -26.78 -1.20
C SER A 429 20.94 -26.09 -0.30
N GLU A 430 22.00 -26.80 0.10
CA GLU A 430 23.06 -26.27 0.97
C GLU A 430 23.77 -25.06 0.32
N GLY A 431 24.14 -25.16 -0.96
CA GLY A 431 24.77 -24.05 -1.69
C GLY A 431 23.85 -22.86 -1.88
N ARG A 432 22.57 -23.10 -2.21
CA ARG A 432 21.55 -22.05 -2.32
C ARG A 432 21.34 -21.32 -0.99
N ASP A 433 21.06 -22.04 0.07
CA ASP A 433 20.72 -21.46 1.38
C ASP A 433 21.93 -20.84 2.05
N GLY A 434 23.14 -21.38 1.78
CA GLY A 434 24.40 -20.79 2.21
C GLY A 434 24.67 -19.38 1.69
N LYS A 435 24.05 -18.97 0.57
CA LYS A 435 24.15 -17.58 0.05
C LYS A 435 23.57 -16.54 0.99
N TRP A 436 22.64 -16.93 1.85
CA TRP A 436 22.06 -16.06 2.88
C TRP A 436 22.97 -15.86 4.11
N GLY A 437 24.10 -16.51 4.16
CA GLY A 437 25.05 -16.36 5.29
C GLY A 437 25.67 -14.97 5.41
N HIS A 438 25.80 -14.23 4.30
CA HIS A 438 26.29 -12.84 4.29
C HIS A 438 25.71 -12.05 3.11
N PRO A 439 25.43 -10.73 3.24
CA PRO A 439 24.92 -9.91 2.14
C PRO A 439 25.74 -9.96 0.85
N ASP A 440 27.07 -10.08 0.96
CA ASP A 440 27.98 -10.12 -0.19
C ASP A 440 27.95 -11.46 -0.95
N LEU A 441 27.36 -12.50 -0.36
CA LEU A 441 27.17 -13.80 -1.01
C LEU A 441 25.90 -13.88 -1.84
N LEU A 442 25.01 -12.88 -1.70
CA LEU A 442 23.77 -12.86 -2.43
C LEU A 442 24.02 -12.79 -3.96
N PRO A 443 23.25 -13.55 -4.75
CA PRO A 443 23.43 -13.55 -6.19
C PRO A 443 23.14 -12.16 -6.80
N SER A 444 23.89 -11.84 -7.86
CA SER A 444 23.60 -10.65 -8.64
C SER A 444 22.41 -10.93 -9.55
N LEU A 445 21.41 -10.07 -9.51
CA LEU A 445 20.42 -9.98 -10.56
C LEU A 445 21.07 -9.14 -11.67
N GLY A 446 21.11 -9.63 -12.92
CA GLY A 446 21.83 -9.00 -14.02
C GLY A 446 21.52 -7.50 -14.19
N ASP A 447 22.49 -6.71 -14.61
CA ASP A 447 22.34 -5.27 -14.84
C ASP A 447 21.52 -5.00 -16.12
N LYS A 448 20.23 -5.35 -16.12
CA LYS A 448 19.30 -4.78 -17.11
C LYS A 448 18.70 -3.53 -16.48
N PRO A 449 18.96 -2.34 -17.06
CA PRO A 449 18.23 -1.16 -16.64
C PRO A 449 16.74 -1.43 -16.82
N ALA A 450 15.94 -1.08 -15.81
CA ALA A 450 14.49 -1.07 -15.93
C ALA A 450 14.16 -0.33 -17.22
N ALA A 451 13.40 -0.96 -18.12
CA ALA A 451 12.94 -0.33 -19.35
C ALA A 451 12.12 0.89 -18.99
N GLY A 452 12.78 2.03 -18.90
CA GLY A 452 12.14 3.33 -18.85
C GLY A 452 11.44 3.54 -20.19
N THR A 453 10.21 3.92 -20.13
CA THR A 453 9.49 4.57 -21.22
C THR A 453 10.32 5.76 -21.71
N THR A 454 11.05 5.60 -22.80
CA THR A 454 11.52 6.71 -23.60
C THR A 454 10.83 6.60 -24.95
N ASP A 455 9.78 7.40 -25.08
CA ASP A 455 9.40 7.95 -26.36
C ASP A 455 10.45 9.03 -26.68
N ASP A 456 11.31 8.82 -27.64
CA ASP A 456 11.69 9.76 -28.68
C ASP A 456 12.70 9.14 -29.67
N GLY A 457 12.42 9.34 -30.94
CA GLY A 457 13.23 8.85 -32.05
C GLY A 457 14.50 9.66 -32.27
N SER A 458 15.57 8.96 -32.57
CA SER A 458 16.48 9.33 -33.70
C SER A 458 17.59 8.29 -33.87
N ASP A 459 17.63 7.81 -35.04
CA ASP A 459 18.64 7.22 -35.93
C ASP A 459 20.11 7.40 -35.52
N ALA A 460 20.86 6.29 -35.41
CA ALA A 460 22.20 6.16 -36.00
C ALA A 460 22.78 4.73 -35.88
N THR A 461 22.99 4.16 -37.02
CA THR A 461 23.79 2.99 -37.40
C THR A 461 25.12 2.78 -36.65
N VAL A 462 25.42 1.54 -36.25
CA VAL A 462 26.63 0.75 -36.62
C VAL A 462 26.51 -0.69 -36.09
N SER A 463 26.51 -1.69 -36.98
CA SER A 463 26.82 -3.10 -36.68
C SER A 463 28.32 -3.33 -36.52
N PRO A 464 28.81 -4.42 -35.83
CA PRO A 464 28.85 -5.70 -36.51
C PRO A 464 28.62 -7.01 -35.70
N ALA A 465 27.99 -7.92 -36.38
CA ALA A 465 28.21 -9.36 -36.51
C ALA A 465 28.32 -10.28 -35.26
N GLY A 466 27.33 -11.18 -35.13
CA GLY A 466 27.59 -12.61 -34.91
C GLY A 466 27.00 -13.23 -33.66
N ALA A 467 25.73 -13.64 -33.71
CA ALA A 467 25.19 -14.93 -33.25
C ALA A 467 23.66 -14.90 -33.38
N ALA A 468 23.13 -15.85 -34.10
CA ALA A 468 21.70 -15.97 -34.37
C ALA A 468 20.97 -16.41 -33.12
N ASP A 469 20.19 -15.49 -32.54
CA ASP A 469 19.11 -15.80 -31.63
C ASP A 469 17.81 -15.38 -32.34
N THR A 470 17.11 -16.36 -32.88
CA THR A 470 15.81 -16.17 -33.52
C THR A 470 14.77 -15.84 -32.43
N LYS A 471 14.62 -14.57 -32.14
CA LYS A 471 13.43 -14.08 -31.39
C LYS A 471 12.24 -14.23 -32.31
N ILE A 472 11.35 -15.15 -31.95
CA ILE A 472 10.00 -15.23 -32.55
C ILE A 472 9.25 -13.96 -32.10
N ASP A 473 8.94 -13.12 -33.07
CA ASP A 473 8.11 -11.93 -32.88
C ASP A 473 6.65 -12.38 -32.89
N TRP A 474 6.11 -12.62 -31.69
CA TRP A 474 4.76 -13.10 -31.51
C TRP A 474 3.70 -12.11 -31.99
N ASP A 475 3.97 -10.81 -32.01
CA ASP A 475 3.03 -9.80 -32.50
C ASP A 475 2.94 -9.82 -34.03
N ALA A 476 4.04 -10.07 -34.71
CA ALA A 476 4.06 -10.25 -36.16
C ALA A 476 3.37 -11.57 -36.59
N GLU A 477 3.54 -12.65 -35.81
CA GLU A 477 2.91 -13.94 -36.08
C GLU A 477 1.38 -13.91 -35.80
N LEU A 478 0.97 -13.20 -34.77
CA LEU A 478 -0.46 -12.99 -34.47
C LEU A 478 -1.17 -12.13 -35.51
N SER A 479 -0.49 -11.09 -36.03
CA SER A 479 -1.02 -10.27 -37.13
C SER A 479 -1.19 -11.07 -38.40
N LYS A 480 -0.28 -12.00 -38.72
CA LYS A 480 -0.40 -12.90 -39.86
C LYS A 480 -1.62 -13.82 -39.75
N LEU A 481 -1.86 -14.38 -38.57
CA LEU A 481 -3.02 -15.25 -38.32
C LEU A 481 -4.37 -14.50 -38.44
N LEU A 482 -4.39 -13.23 -38.07
CA LEU A 482 -5.58 -12.39 -38.17
C LEU A 482 -5.86 -11.92 -39.61
N ASP A 483 -4.81 -11.79 -40.45
CA ASP A 483 -4.95 -11.43 -41.86
C ASP A 483 -5.30 -12.64 -42.76
N GLU A 484 -4.97 -13.88 -42.36
CA GLU A 484 -5.36 -15.09 -43.08
C GLU A 484 -6.84 -15.48 -42.89
N ASP A 485 -7.49 -15.08 -41.80
CA ASP A 485 -8.91 -15.39 -41.54
C ASP A 485 -9.88 -14.37 -42.21
N GLY A 486 -9.35 -13.37 -42.91
CA GLY A 486 -10.09 -12.31 -43.59
C GLY A 486 -10.33 -12.47 -45.10
N SER A 487 -9.88 -13.57 -45.74
CA SER A 487 -9.87 -13.69 -47.20
C SER A 487 -10.66 -14.85 -47.81
N ASP A 488 -11.71 -15.33 -47.16
CA ASP A 488 -12.66 -16.23 -47.82
C ASP A 488 -14.10 -15.74 -47.66
N GLY A 489 -14.57 -14.99 -48.65
CA GLY A 489 -15.97 -14.62 -48.71
C GLY A 489 -16.35 -13.52 -49.70
N ASP A 490 -16.09 -13.66 -50.96
CA ASP A 490 -16.96 -13.04 -52.00
C ASP A 490 -16.80 -13.76 -53.36
N GLY A 491 -17.91 -14.18 -53.93
CA GLY A 491 -17.95 -14.73 -55.28
C GLY A 491 -19.24 -15.42 -55.64
N SER A 492 -20.36 -14.65 -55.76
CA SER A 492 -21.43 -14.73 -56.81
C SER A 492 -21.65 -16.04 -57.58
N ASP A 493 -22.79 -16.54 -57.77
CA ASP A 493 -23.92 -16.12 -58.63
C ASP A 493 -24.79 -17.36 -59.06
N ALA A 494 -26.07 -17.12 -59.05
CA ALA A 494 -27.14 -17.69 -59.92
C ALA A 494 -27.30 -19.16 -60.23
N GLY A 495 -28.53 -19.63 -60.03
CA GLY A 495 -29.14 -20.67 -60.90
C GLY A 495 -30.17 -21.59 -60.23
N ASP A 496 -31.37 -21.10 -60.09
CA ASP A 496 -32.66 -21.71 -60.44
C ASP A 496 -32.77 -23.25 -60.53
N SER A 497 -33.70 -23.81 -59.78
CA SER A 497 -34.83 -24.69 -60.15
C SER A 497 -35.23 -25.65 -59.03
N THR A 498 -36.47 -25.47 -58.59
CA THR A 498 -37.34 -26.44 -57.95
C THR A 498 -37.81 -27.51 -59.01
N PRO A 499 -38.61 -28.60 -58.66
CA PRO A 499 -39.02 -29.12 -57.35
C PRO A 499 -39.02 -30.70 -57.30
N SER A 500 -39.50 -31.22 -56.22
CA SER A 500 -40.43 -32.30 -56.05
C SER A 500 -40.05 -33.44 -55.08
N ASP A 501 -40.95 -33.58 -54.12
CA ASP A 501 -41.61 -34.79 -53.60
C ASP A 501 -40.81 -36.03 -53.22
N GLY A 502 -41.23 -36.55 -52.09
CA GLY A 502 -41.24 -37.98 -51.80
C GLY A 502 -40.87 -38.40 -50.39
N GLU A 503 -41.81 -38.31 -49.49
CA GLU A 503 -42.35 -39.37 -48.61
C GLU A 503 -41.44 -40.56 -48.20
N ASP A 504 -41.62 -40.83 -46.90
CA ASP A 504 -41.64 -42.17 -46.27
C ASP A 504 -40.28 -42.79 -45.81
N LYS A 505 -40.05 -42.84 -44.57
CA LYS A 505 -40.38 -43.82 -43.50
C LYS A 505 -39.66 -43.43 -42.18
#